data_20e3ac5e607b05db636cd371e4010057
#
_entry.id   20e3ac5e607b05db636cd371e4010057
#
_cell.length_a   1.000
_cell.length_b   1.000
_cell.length_c   1.000
_cell.angle_alpha   90.00
_cell.angle_beta   90.00
_cell.angle_gamma   90.00
#
_symmetry.space_group_name_H-M   'P 1'
#
loop_
_entity.id
_entity.type
_entity.pdbx_description
1 polymer ?
#
loop_
_entity_poly.entity_id
_entity_poly.type
_entity_poly.pdbx_seq_one_letter_code
_entity_poly.pdbx_strand_id
1 'polypeptide(L)'
;MISDVHSNLPALKAVLEAIEAAGPEEIWCLGDVVGYGAQPDECTALVRERCAFVLNGNHDLAVTGGIDAATFSETARAAVAWTKENASAETIEFLKGLSPEGARAGFGLFHASPRDPIWEYVLSIDQAEAGLDAQQERVCLIGHSHVALFFTRPPSTGRRSFATGAQAGDGDLLDLVEGEWLLNPGSVGQPRDGDPRAAWLELDTDDGTARYHRVAYDAVAAGAAILEAGLPTALADRLQIGR
;
A
#
# COMPACT_ATOMS: atom_id res chain seq x y z
N MET A 1 6.27 -6.03 4.56
CA MET A 1 5.76 -5.14 3.48
C MET A 1 4.47 -4.48 3.90
N ILE A 2 4.41 -3.17 3.80
CA ILE A 2 3.21 -2.35 4.08
C ILE A 2 2.93 -1.43 2.89
N SER A 3 1.69 -0.94 2.75
CA SER A 3 1.27 0.02 1.73
C SER A 3 0.09 0.86 2.23
N ASP A 4 -0.12 2.02 1.62
CA ASP A 4 -1.33 2.82 1.77
C ASP A 4 -1.65 3.11 3.25
N VAL A 5 -0.70 3.75 3.93
CA VAL A 5 -0.76 4.09 5.36
C VAL A 5 -1.77 5.21 5.64
N HIS A 6 -1.84 6.17 4.72
CA HIS A 6 -2.87 7.22 4.70
C HIS A 6 -3.08 7.94 6.02
N SER A 7 -1.99 8.38 6.65
CA SER A 7 -2.06 9.17 7.89
C SER A 7 -2.92 8.53 9.01
N ASN A 8 -3.09 7.19 9.00
CA ASN A 8 -3.84 6.44 9.99
C ASN A 8 -2.88 5.90 11.06
N LEU A 9 -2.55 6.74 12.03
CA LEU A 9 -1.58 6.43 13.08
C LEU A 9 -1.98 5.22 13.94
N PRO A 10 -3.26 5.06 14.38
CA PRO A 10 -3.67 3.87 15.11
C PRO A 10 -3.43 2.56 14.34
N ALA A 11 -3.74 2.53 13.05
CA ALA A 11 -3.51 1.36 12.20
C ALA A 11 -2.02 1.09 11.99
N LEU A 12 -1.23 2.12 11.68
CA LEU A 12 0.21 1.99 11.49
C LEU A 12 0.90 1.44 12.74
N LYS A 13 0.56 1.95 13.93
CA LYS A 13 1.12 1.45 15.19
C LYS A 13 0.78 -0.03 15.41
N ALA A 14 -0.46 -0.42 15.23
CA ALA A 14 -0.89 -1.81 15.40
C ALA A 14 -0.15 -2.76 14.43
N VAL A 15 0.03 -2.35 13.17
CA VAL A 15 0.78 -3.12 12.18
C VAL A 15 2.26 -3.20 12.53
N LEU A 16 2.89 -2.10 12.94
CA LEU A 16 4.31 -2.10 13.32
C LEU A 16 4.57 -2.99 14.55
N GLU A 17 3.67 -3.02 15.54
CA GLU A 17 3.74 -3.94 16.68
C GLU A 17 3.63 -5.41 16.23
N ALA A 18 2.72 -5.73 15.32
CA ALA A 18 2.59 -7.08 14.77
C ALA A 18 3.82 -7.51 13.97
N ILE A 19 4.38 -6.61 13.16
CA ILE A 19 5.61 -6.83 12.41
C ILE A 19 6.80 -7.04 13.36
N GLU A 20 6.93 -6.24 14.41
CA GLU A 20 7.99 -6.38 15.40
C GLU A 20 7.91 -7.74 16.11
N ALA A 21 6.71 -8.23 16.41
CA ALA A 21 6.51 -9.54 16.99
C ALA A 21 6.87 -10.70 16.03
N ALA A 22 6.71 -10.49 14.70
CA ALA A 22 7.14 -11.45 13.68
C ALA A 22 8.68 -11.44 13.47
N GLY A 23 9.34 -10.31 13.77
CA GLY A 23 10.80 -10.19 13.76
C GLY A 23 11.49 -10.18 12.39
N PRO A 24 10.94 -9.51 11.35
CA PRO A 24 11.60 -9.44 10.05
C PRO A 24 12.87 -8.58 10.11
N GLU A 25 13.77 -8.80 9.16
CA GLU A 25 15.01 -8.02 9.06
C GLU A 25 14.75 -6.58 8.58
N GLU A 26 13.77 -6.38 7.69
CA GLU A 26 13.45 -5.07 7.09
C GLU A 26 11.95 -4.87 6.93
N ILE A 27 11.53 -3.62 6.94
CA ILE A 27 10.18 -3.19 6.56
C ILE A 27 10.30 -2.34 5.28
N TRP A 28 9.46 -2.63 4.28
CA TRP A 28 9.35 -1.83 3.07
C TRP A 28 7.93 -1.27 2.95
N CYS A 29 7.81 0.00 2.51
CA CYS A 29 6.54 0.70 2.33
C CYS A 29 6.34 1.08 0.86
N LEU A 30 5.22 0.69 0.28
CA LEU A 30 4.89 0.94 -1.14
C LEU A 30 4.23 2.29 -1.41
N GLY A 31 4.30 3.23 -0.47
CA GLY A 31 3.81 4.59 -0.68
C GLY A 31 2.41 4.84 -0.11
N ASP A 32 1.87 6.00 -0.47
CA ASP A 32 0.68 6.61 0.10
C ASP A 32 0.78 6.66 1.64
N VAL A 33 1.88 7.26 2.10
CA VAL A 33 2.13 7.47 3.53
C VAL A 33 1.12 8.44 4.11
N VAL A 34 0.77 9.48 3.35
CA VAL A 34 -0.16 10.54 3.77
C VAL A 34 -1.47 10.53 2.98
N GLY A 35 -2.37 11.47 3.29
CA GLY A 35 -3.71 11.57 2.71
C GLY A 35 -4.76 10.83 3.54
N TYR A 36 -6.02 11.15 3.33
CA TYR A 36 -7.24 10.63 3.99
C TYR A 36 -7.29 10.80 5.51
N GLY A 37 -6.30 10.31 6.26
CA GLY A 37 -6.26 10.39 7.72
C GLY A 37 -5.71 11.71 8.26
N ALA A 38 -5.68 11.82 9.58
CA ALA A 38 -5.45 13.08 10.27
C ALA A 38 -4.06 13.23 10.92
N GLN A 39 -3.17 12.24 10.82
CA GLN A 39 -1.83 12.26 11.45
C GLN A 39 -0.69 12.07 10.42
N PRO A 40 -0.52 13.01 9.48
CA PRO A 40 0.48 12.88 8.42
C PRO A 40 1.92 12.90 8.95
N ASP A 41 2.23 13.75 9.92
CA ASP A 41 3.59 13.92 10.43
C ASP A 41 4.03 12.72 11.27
N GLU A 42 3.16 12.24 12.15
CA GLU A 42 3.44 11.08 13.00
C GLU A 42 3.60 9.81 12.17
N CYS A 43 2.75 9.60 11.15
CA CYS A 43 2.88 8.47 10.25
C CYS A 43 4.16 8.55 9.43
N THR A 44 4.49 9.71 8.88
CA THR A 44 5.72 9.92 8.11
C THR A 44 6.96 9.70 8.96
N ALA A 45 6.97 10.20 10.21
CA ALA A 45 8.08 9.99 11.13
C ALA A 45 8.31 8.52 11.43
N LEU A 46 7.25 7.75 11.72
CA LEU A 46 7.35 6.31 11.95
C LEU A 46 7.79 5.53 10.71
N VAL A 47 7.24 5.84 9.54
CA VAL A 47 7.64 5.19 8.28
C VAL A 47 9.12 5.47 8.00
N ARG A 48 9.57 6.70 8.12
CA ARG A 48 10.98 7.08 7.93
C ARG A 48 11.93 6.40 8.93
N GLU A 49 11.51 6.22 10.17
CA GLU A 49 12.30 5.58 11.21
C GLU A 49 12.37 4.05 11.03
N ARG A 50 11.25 3.42 10.68
CA ARG A 50 11.08 1.96 10.75
C ARG A 50 11.27 1.26 9.40
N CYS A 51 11.09 1.94 8.27
CA CYS A 51 11.16 1.33 6.95
C CYS A 51 12.54 1.53 6.31
N ALA A 52 13.15 0.42 5.88
CA ALA A 52 14.42 0.42 5.15
C ALA A 52 14.28 0.88 3.69
N PHE A 53 13.06 0.80 3.15
CA PHE A 53 12.74 1.25 1.79
C PHE A 53 11.31 1.82 1.75
N VAL A 54 11.15 2.98 1.10
CA VAL A 54 9.87 3.68 1.02
C VAL A 54 9.68 4.24 -0.38
N LEU A 55 8.53 3.96 -0.99
CA LEU A 55 8.07 4.62 -2.20
C LEU A 55 7.16 5.80 -1.83
N ASN A 56 6.93 6.73 -2.79
CA ASN A 56 5.78 7.63 -2.72
C ASN A 56 4.62 7.07 -3.55
N GLY A 57 3.40 7.41 -3.14
CA GLY A 57 2.19 7.14 -3.91
C GLY A 57 1.60 8.39 -4.53
N ASN A 58 0.43 8.23 -5.17
CA ASN A 58 -0.25 9.36 -5.81
C ASN A 58 -0.71 10.43 -4.81
N HIS A 59 -1.10 10.05 -3.57
CA HIS A 59 -1.41 11.03 -2.53
C HIS A 59 -0.17 11.79 -2.08
N ASP A 60 0.94 11.12 -1.85
CA ASP A 60 2.21 11.74 -1.47
C ASP A 60 2.67 12.73 -2.55
N LEU A 61 2.62 12.32 -3.82
CA LEU A 61 2.94 13.16 -4.97
C LEU A 61 2.00 14.36 -5.09
N ALA A 62 0.68 14.17 -4.87
CA ALA A 62 -0.27 15.26 -4.92
C ALA A 62 -0.03 16.27 -3.78
N VAL A 63 0.23 15.79 -2.56
CA VAL A 63 0.53 16.65 -1.39
C VAL A 63 1.81 17.44 -1.60
N THR A 64 2.84 16.86 -2.20
CA THR A 64 4.11 17.54 -2.48
C THR A 64 4.09 18.44 -3.70
N GLY A 65 3.01 18.38 -4.51
CA GLY A 65 2.85 19.16 -5.75
C GLY A 65 3.54 18.52 -6.97
N GLY A 66 3.94 17.25 -6.89
CA GLY A 66 4.50 16.48 -7.98
C GLY A 66 3.48 16.11 -9.07
N ILE A 67 2.21 16.00 -8.68
CA ILE A 67 1.08 15.78 -9.61
C ILE A 67 -0.11 16.68 -9.26
N ASP A 68 -1.01 16.90 -10.24
CA ASP A 68 -2.25 17.63 -10.02
C ASP A 68 -3.32 16.70 -9.41
N ALA A 69 -3.96 17.16 -8.33
CA ALA A 69 -5.07 16.46 -7.68
C ALA A 69 -6.41 16.57 -8.44
N ALA A 70 -6.48 17.21 -9.60
CA ALA A 70 -7.72 17.45 -10.37
C ALA A 70 -8.42 16.14 -10.76
N THR A 71 -7.68 15.05 -10.95
CA THR A 71 -8.21 13.73 -11.30
C THR A 71 -8.76 12.94 -10.10
N PHE A 72 -8.48 13.40 -8.88
CA PHE A 72 -8.94 12.75 -7.66
C PHE A 72 -10.45 12.95 -7.44
N SER A 73 -11.08 12.03 -6.72
CA SER A 73 -12.44 12.23 -6.22
C SER A 73 -12.51 13.48 -5.33
N GLU A 74 -13.69 14.04 -5.16
CA GLU A 74 -13.91 15.22 -4.30
C GLU A 74 -13.37 15.00 -2.87
N THR A 75 -13.65 13.83 -2.29
CA THR A 75 -13.18 13.45 -0.95
C THR A 75 -11.66 13.35 -0.89
N ALA A 76 -11.02 12.77 -1.91
CA ALA A 76 -9.57 12.66 -1.96
C ALA A 76 -8.89 14.03 -2.16
N ARG A 77 -9.47 14.91 -2.99
CA ARG A 77 -8.98 16.29 -3.16
C ARG A 77 -9.06 17.08 -1.84
N ALA A 78 -10.18 16.96 -1.11
CA ALA A 78 -10.32 17.60 0.20
C ALA A 78 -9.24 17.12 1.17
N ALA A 79 -8.97 15.81 1.21
CA ALA A 79 -7.92 15.25 2.05
C ALA A 79 -6.51 15.73 1.63
N VAL A 80 -6.20 15.78 0.34
CA VAL A 80 -4.93 16.31 -0.18
C VAL A 80 -4.77 17.79 0.20
N ALA A 81 -5.80 18.61 0.04
CA ALA A 81 -5.76 20.02 0.39
C ALA A 81 -5.50 20.22 1.90
N TRP A 82 -6.25 19.48 2.74
CA TRP A 82 -6.05 19.51 4.18
C TRP A 82 -4.62 19.06 4.58
N THR A 83 -4.13 17.96 3.99
CA THR A 83 -2.77 17.48 4.29
C THR A 83 -1.70 18.50 3.89
N LYS A 84 -1.85 19.17 2.75
CA LYS A 84 -0.94 20.26 2.32
C LYS A 84 -0.86 21.40 3.32
N GLU A 85 -1.96 21.75 3.96
CA GLU A 85 -2.05 22.85 4.92
C GLU A 85 -1.53 22.47 6.32
N ASN A 86 -1.59 21.17 6.67
CA ASN A 86 -1.34 20.70 8.02
C ASN A 86 -0.05 19.87 8.18
N ALA A 87 0.51 19.32 7.10
CA ALA A 87 1.76 18.58 7.15
C ALA A 87 2.95 19.53 7.33
N SER A 88 3.91 19.13 8.15
CA SER A 88 5.15 19.86 8.39
C SER A 88 6.04 19.92 7.13
N ALA A 89 6.92 20.92 7.10
CA ALA A 89 7.92 21.03 6.04
C ALA A 89 8.84 19.78 6.00
N GLU A 90 9.13 19.15 7.13
CA GLU A 90 9.95 17.95 7.22
C GLU A 90 9.26 16.75 6.54
N THR A 91 7.96 16.56 6.76
CA THR A 91 7.15 15.57 6.08
C THR A 91 7.16 15.79 4.57
N ILE A 92 6.90 17.02 4.12
CA ILE A 92 6.89 17.36 2.69
C ILE A 92 8.24 17.10 2.03
N GLU A 93 9.35 17.50 2.65
CA GLU A 93 10.69 17.26 2.10
C GLU A 93 11.06 15.78 2.05
N PHE A 94 10.67 14.99 3.05
CA PHE A 94 10.86 13.54 3.01
C PHE A 94 10.12 12.92 1.84
N LEU A 95 8.82 13.20 1.68
CA LEU A 95 7.99 12.64 0.61
C LEU A 95 8.48 13.06 -0.80
N LYS A 96 8.98 14.27 -0.98
CA LYS A 96 9.57 14.73 -2.25
C LYS A 96 10.81 13.96 -2.66
N GLY A 97 11.55 13.41 -1.72
CA GLY A 97 12.77 12.64 -1.97
C GLY A 97 12.51 11.20 -2.44
N LEU A 98 11.26 10.75 -2.47
CA LEU A 98 10.88 9.38 -2.79
C LEU A 98 10.53 9.23 -4.28
N SER A 99 10.54 7.97 -4.76
CA SER A 99 10.12 7.56 -6.11
C SER A 99 8.86 6.68 -6.02
N PRO A 100 7.98 6.64 -7.04
CA PRO A 100 6.82 5.73 -7.05
C PRO A 100 7.18 4.29 -7.43
N GLU A 101 8.42 4.04 -7.83
CA GLU A 101 8.92 2.73 -8.23
C GLU A 101 10.36 2.51 -7.80
N GLY A 102 10.77 1.26 -7.72
CA GLY A 102 12.12 0.84 -7.43
C GLY A 102 12.28 -0.67 -7.45
N ALA A 103 13.44 -1.14 -7.00
CA ALA A 103 13.72 -2.56 -6.83
C ALA A 103 14.55 -2.79 -5.56
N ARG A 104 14.30 -3.90 -4.86
CA ARG A 104 15.07 -4.30 -3.68
C ARG A 104 15.07 -5.81 -3.53
N ALA A 105 16.22 -6.38 -3.21
CA ALA A 105 16.41 -7.82 -2.97
C ALA A 105 15.83 -8.73 -4.09
N GLY A 106 15.85 -8.27 -5.35
CA GLY A 106 15.33 -9.04 -6.49
C GLY A 106 13.82 -8.96 -6.70
N PHE A 107 13.14 -8.05 -5.97
CA PHE A 107 11.72 -7.74 -6.15
C PHE A 107 11.56 -6.40 -6.85
N GLY A 108 10.63 -6.31 -7.82
CA GLY A 108 10.15 -5.03 -8.34
C GLY A 108 9.13 -4.42 -7.37
N LEU A 109 9.25 -3.12 -7.12
CA LEU A 109 8.41 -2.40 -6.16
C LEU A 109 7.76 -1.22 -6.87
N PHE A 110 6.43 -1.16 -6.85
CA PHE A 110 5.65 -0.11 -7.49
C PHE A 110 4.54 0.35 -6.55
N HIS A 111 4.27 1.66 -6.50
CA HIS A 111 3.10 2.07 -5.75
C HIS A 111 1.81 1.54 -6.41
N ALA A 112 1.63 1.72 -7.72
CA ALA A 112 0.44 1.25 -8.43
C ALA A 112 0.71 0.00 -9.28
N SER A 113 1.43 0.10 -10.41
CA SER A 113 1.73 -1.06 -11.25
C SER A 113 3.06 -0.92 -12.00
N PRO A 114 3.61 -2.02 -12.57
CA PRO A 114 4.79 -1.95 -13.44
C PRO A 114 4.59 -1.13 -14.70
N ARG A 115 3.35 -0.93 -15.17
CA ARG A 115 3.00 -0.16 -16.37
C ARG A 115 2.81 1.32 -16.10
N ASP A 116 2.20 1.63 -14.97
CA ASP A 116 1.94 2.98 -14.49
C ASP A 116 2.10 2.99 -12.97
N PRO A 117 3.29 3.37 -12.50
CA PRO A 117 3.62 3.32 -11.08
C PRO A 117 2.78 4.24 -10.17
N ILE A 118 1.96 5.11 -10.75
CA ILE A 118 1.23 6.15 -10.01
C ILE A 118 -0.29 5.93 -9.99
N TRP A 119 -0.89 5.45 -11.12
CA TRP A 119 -2.34 5.54 -11.28
C TRP A 119 -3.06 4.22 -11.55
N GLU A 120 -2.39 3.21 -12.07
CA GLU A 120 -3.07 2.00 -12.51
C GLU A 120 -3.51 1.12 -11.34
N TYR A 121 -4.84 0.92 -11.21
CA TYR A 121 -5.38 -0.14 -10.38
C TYR A 121 -5.21 -1.49 -11.05
N VAL A 122 -4.67 -2.48 -10.34
CA VAL A 122 -4.62 -3.87 -10.80
C VAL A 122 -5.64 -4.68 -10.01
N LEU A 123 -6.84 -4.83 -10.58
CA LEU A 123 -8.00 -5.48 -9.95
C LEU A 123 -8.61 -6.59 -10.84
N SER A 124 -8.07 -6.81 -12.02
CA SER A 124 -8.55 -7.81 -12.98
C SER A 124 -7.42 -8.62 -13.59
N ILE A 125 -7.75 -9.78 -14.12
CA ILE A 125 -6.80 -10.65 -14.84
C ILE A 125 -6.17 -9.92 -16.05
N ASP A 126 -6.93 -9.14 -16.79
CA ASP A 126 -6.43 -8.41 -17.96
C ASP A 126 -5.40 -7.35 -17.58
N GLN A 127 -5.63 -6.63 -16.47
CA GLN A 127 -4.67 -5.67 -15.92
C GLN A 127 -3.42 -6.39 -15.39
N ALA A 128 -3.61 -7.53 -14.72
CA ALA A 128 -2.51 -8.34 -14.22
C ALA A 128 -1.64 -8.92 -15.35
N GLU A 129 -2.25 -9.46 -16.42
CA GLU A 129 -1.50 -9.93 -17.60
C GLU A 129 -0.62 -8.82 -18.19
N ALA A 130 -1.20 -7.62 -18.34
CA ALA A 130 -0.46 -6.50 -18.88
C ALA A 130 0.66 -6.00 -17.92
N GLY A 131 0.45 -6.07 -16.61
CA GLY A 131 1.46 -5.78 -15.60
C GLY A 131 2.58 -6.80 -15.61
N LEU A 132 2.25 -8.11 -15.66
CA LEU A 132 3.21 -9.21 -15.76
C LEU A 132 4.04 -9.16 -17.05
N ASP A 133 3.45 -8.67 -18.16
CA ASP A 133 4.18 -8.49 -19.41
C ASP A 133 5.15 -7.29 -19.36
N ALA A 134 4.93 -6.33 -18.48
CA ALA A 134 5.74 -5.12 -18.34
C ALA A 134 6.82 -5.24 -17.25
N GLN A 135 6.65 -6.13 -16.27
CA GLN A 135 7.60 -6.27 -15.15
C GLN A 135 8.95 -6.85 -15.61
N GLN A 136 10.01 -6.49 -14.90
CA GLN A 136 11.36 -7.00 -15.15
C GLN A 136 11.76 -8.08 -14.15
N GLU A 137 11.36 -7.93 -12.89
CA GLU A 137 11.56 -8.91 -11.83
C GLU A 137 10.44 -9.95 -11.85
N ARG A 138 10.78 -11.18 -11.48
CA ARG A 138 9.82 -12.29 -11.46
C ARG A 138 8.68 -12.09 -10.45
N VAL A 139 8.95 -11.40 -9.35
CA VAL A 139 7.98 -11.06 -8.32
C VAL A 139 7.97 -9.54 -8.14
N CYS A 140 6.81 -8.93 -8.35
CA CYS A 140 6.59 -7.51 -8.12
C CYS A 140 5.53 -7.27 -7.05
N LEU A 141 5.75 -6.22 -6.27
CA LEU A 141 4.87 -5.78 -5.21
C LEU A 141 4.23 -4.45 -5.61
N ILE A 142 2.92 -4.37 -5.44
CA ILE A 142 2.07 -3.25 -5.84
C ILE A 142 1.15 -2.85 -4.69
N GLY A 143 0.69 -1.61 -4.66
CA GLY A 143 -0.25 -1.06 -3.66
C GLY A 143 -1.48 -0.43 -4.30
N HIS A 144 -1.80 0.80 -3.89
CA HIS A 144 -2.77 1.73 -4.49
C HIS A 144 -4.23 1.27 -4.49
N SER A 145 -4.53 0.01 -4.75
CA SER A 145 -5.91 -0.50 -4.79
C SER A 145 -6.52 -0.69 -3.40
N HIS A 146 -5.71 -0.77 -2.35
CA HIS A 146 -6.09 -1.08 -0.97
C HIS A 146 -6.76 -2.45 -0.80
N VAL A 147 -6.61 -3.33 -1.76
CA VAL A 147 -7.17 -4.69 -1.76
C VAL A 147 -6.01 -5.67 -1.62
N ALA A 148 -6.02 -6.47 -0.57
CA ALA A 148 -5.06 -7.56 -0.45
C ALA A 148 -5.38 -8.62 -1.50
N LEU A 149 -4.47 -8.82 -2.44
CA LEU A 149 -4.67 -9.73 -3.56
C LEU A 149 -3.34 -10.20 -4.17
N PHE A 150 -3.42 -11.23 -4.96
CA PHE A 150 -2.30 -11.68 -5.78
C PHE A 150 -2.74 -12.09 -7.16
N PHE A 151 -1.82 -11.96 -8.11
CA PHE A 151 -1.92 -12.58 -9.43
C PHE A 151 -0.65 -13.36 -9.69
N THR A 152 -0.79 -14.51 -10.37
CA THR A 152 0.33 -15.34 -10.76
C THR A 152 0.15 -15.86 -12.17
N ARG A 153 1.27 -15.99 -12.89
CA ARG A 153 1.35 -16.64 -14.19
C ARG A 153 2.38 -17.78 -14.10
N PRO A 154 1.98 -19.04 -14.28
CA PRO A 154 2.91 -20.17 -14.18
C PRO A 154 3.95 -20.14 -15.32
N PRO A 155 5.11 -20.80 -15.15
CA PRO A 155 6.12 -20.89 -16.18
C PRO A 155 5.56 -21.46 -17.47
N SER A 156 5.98 -20.92 -18.63
CA SER A 156 5.58 -21.41 -19.94
C SER A 156 6.23 -22.77 -20.24
N THR A 157 5.43 -23.78 -20.47
CA THR A 157 5.85 -25.14 -20.88
C THR A 157 5.67 -25.39 -22.40
N GLY A 158 5.88 -24.35 -23.22
CA GLY A 158 5.72 -24.39 -24.67
C GLY A 158 4.32 -24.01 -25.18
N ARG A 159 3.40 -23.67 -24.27
CA ARG A 159 2.11 -23.03 -24.56
C ARG A 159 2.01 -21.73 -23.74
N ARG A 160 1.29 -20.74 -24.28
CA ARG A 160 1.03 -19.51 -23.53
C ARG A 160 0.30 -19.86 -22.23
N SER A 161 0.87 -19.49 -21.10
CA SER A 161 0.22 -19.50 -19.79
C SER A 161 -0.51 -18.18 -19.57
N PHE A 162 -1.60 -18.25 -18.81
CA PHE A 162 -2.41 -17.08 -18.48
C PHE A 162 -2.35 -16.83 -16.98
N ALA A 163 -2.49 -15.57 -16.61
CA ALA A 163 -2.56 -15.19 -15.20
C ALA A 163 -3.85 -15.73 -14.57
N THR A 164 -3.73 -16.05 -13.30
CA THR A 164 -4.83 -16.28 -12.36
C THR A 164 -4.62 -15.41 -11.14
N GLY A 165 -5.63 -15.20 -10.32
CA GLY A 165 -5.48 -14.40 -9.11
C GLY A 165 -6.71 -14.48 -8.23
N ALA A 166 -6.55 -14.02 -7.00
CA ALA A 166 -7.60 -13.94 -6.00
C ALA A 166 -7.31 -12.82 -4.99
N GLN A 167 -8.36 -12.41 -4.28
CA GLN A 167 -8.17 -11.68 -3.02
C GLN A 167 -7.55 -12.61 -1.99
N ALA A 168 -6.69 -12.04 -1.13
CA ALA A 168 -6.00 -12.77 -0.10
C ALA A 168 -6.62 -12.50 1.28
N GLY A 169 -6.80 -13.57 2.03
CA GLY A 169 -7.27 -13.54 3.41
C GLY A 169 -6.13 -13.57 4.43
N ASP A 170 -6.51 -13.37 5.70
CA ASP A 170 -5.59 -13.47 6.84
C ASP A 170 -5.04 -14.89 6.97
N GLY A 171 -3.72 -15.02 6.99
CA GLY A 171 -3.00 -16.31 7.08
C GLY A 171 -2.75 -17.00 5.74
N ASP A 172 -3.24 -16.48 4.60
CA ASP A 172 -2.96 -17.06 3.30
C ASP A 172 -1.44 -17.05 3.03
N LEU A 173 -0.92 -18.22 2.63
CA LEU A 173 0.48 -18.46 2.34
C LEU A 173 0.65 -18.81 0.87
N LEU A 174 1.50 -18.08 0.18
CA LEU A 174 1.86 -18.31 -1.21
C LEU A 174 3.28 -18.89 -1.30
N ASP A 175 3.47 -19.84 -2.22
CA ASP A 175 4.78 -20.32 -2.65
C ASP A 175 5.17 -19.56 -3.92
N LEU A 176 6.21 -18.75 -3.84
CA LEU A 176 6.71 -17.88 -4.90
C LEU A 176 7.89 -18.49 -5.66
N VAL A 177 8.26 -19.74 -5.41
CA VAL A 177 9.46 -20.37 -6.01
C VAL A 177 9.39 -20.39 -7.53
N GLU A 178 8.22 -20.60 -8.10
CA GLU A 178 8.01 -20.63 -9.55
C GLU A 178 6.99 -19.58 -10.01
N GLY A 179 6.97 -19.31 -11.32
CA GLY A 179 6.01 -18.39 -11.94
C GLY A 179 6.38 -16.91 -11.74
N GLU A 180 5.58 -16.06 -12.35
CA GLU A 180 5.64 -14.60 -12.23
C GLU A 180 4.51 -14.14 -11.31
N TRP A 181 4.75 -13.12 -10.51
CA TRP A 181 3.82 -12.70 -9.46
C TRP A 181 3.66 -11.19 -9.40
N LEU A 182 2.41 -10.76 -9.18
CA LEU A 182 2.06 -9.44 -8.69
C LEU A 182 1.36 -9.62 -7.33
N LEU A 183 1.91 -9.02 -6.27
CA LEU A 183 1.39 -9.13 -4.91
C LEU A 183 1.01 -7.75 -4.38
N ASN A 184 -0.20 -7.62 -3.85
CA ASN A 184 -0.64 -6.41 -3.17
C ASN A 184 -0.88 -6.74 -1.69
N PRO A 185 -0.17 -6.12 -0.75
CA PRO A 185 -0.34 -6.37 0.68
C PRO A 185 -1.71 -5.93 1.22
N GLY A 186 -2.48 -5.17 0.44
CA GLY A 186 -3.62 -4.42 0.92
C GLY A 186 -3.19 -3.08 1.55
N SER A 187 -4.06 -2.46 2.32
CA SER A 187 -3.80 -1.16 2.95
C SER A 187 -3.67 -1.28 4.46
N VAL A 188 -2.71 -0.54 5.01
CA VAL A 188 -2.61 -0.31 6.46
C VAL A 188 -3.74 0.63 6.91
N GLY A 189 -3.89 1.76 6.22
CA GLY A 189 -4.70 2.87 6.72
C GLY A 189 -6.16 2.89 6.29
N GLN A 190 -6.48 2.32 5.12
CA GLN A 190 -7.85 2.34 4.56
C GLN A 190 -8.12 1.11 3.68
N PRO A 191 -8.27 -0.09 4.25
CA PRO A 191 -8.63 -1.30 3.50
C PRO A 191 -9.94 -1.13 2.72
N ARG A 192 -10.01 -1.73 1.50
CA ARG A 192 -11.18 -1.64 0.59
C ARG A 192 -11.67 -2.99 0.08
N ASP A 193 -11.35 -4.06 0.77
CA ASP A 193 -11.68 -5.44 0.42
C ASP A 193 -12.76 -6.06 1.33
N GLY A 194 -13.43 -5.23 2.14
CA GLY A 194 -14.51 -5.64 3.02
C GLY A 194 -14.04 -6.09 4.41
N ASP A 195 -12.73 -6.13 4.66
CA ASP A 195 -12.15 -6.37 5.98
C ASP A 195 -11.58 -5.04 6.52
N PRO A 196 -12.15 -4.47 7.61
CA PRO A 196 -11.67 -3.21 8.17
C PRO A 196 -10.32 -3.31 8.89
N ARG A 197 -9.79 -4.51 9.12
CA ARG A 197 -8.49 -4.72 9.76
C ARG A 197 -7.36 -4.27 8.83
N ALA A 198 -6.35 -3.61 9.38
CA ALA A 198 -5.15 -3.21 8.66
C ALA A 198 -4.44 -4.43 8.05
N ALA A 199 -3.92 -4.29 6.85
CA ALA A 199 -3.27 -5.38 6.11
C ALA A 199 -1.77 -5.16 6.00
N TRP A 200 -1.00 -6.26 6.01
CA TRP A 200 0.41 -6.29 5.67
C TRP A 200 0.82 -7.65 5.12
N LEU A 201 1.97 -7.73 4.45
CA LEU A 201 2.50 -8.94 3.82
C LEU A 201 3.89 -9.24 4.40
N GLU A 202 4.08 -10.46 4.87
CA GLU A 202 5.36 -11.03 5.24
C GLU A 202 5.97 -11.72 4.02
N LEU A 203 7.23 -11.41 3.72
CA LEU A 203 8.00 -12.07 2.66
C LEU A 203 9.16 -12.82 3.32
N ASP A 204 9.25 -14.12 3.08
CA ASP A 204 10.44 -14.89 3.35
C ASP A 204 11.22 -15.06 2.03
N THR A 205 12.35 -14.37 1.93
CA THR A 205 13.17 -14.35 0.72
C THR A 205 14.03 -15.58 0.55
N ASP A 206 14.31 -16.30 1.65
CA ASP A 206 15.12 -17.52 1.66
C ASP A 206 14.26 -18.72 1.25
N ASP A 207 13.07 -18.84 1.82
CA ASP A 207 12.11 -19.90 1.51
C ASP A 207 11.25 -19.58 0.27
N GLY A 208 11.27 -18.34 -0.21
CA GLY A 208 10.48 -17.89 -1.36
C GLY A 208 8.98 -17.93 -1.09
N THR A 209 8.54 -17.48 0.09
CA THR A 209 7.12 -17.47 0.45
C THR A 209 6.60 -16.06 0.78
N ALA A 210 5.27 -15.89 0.66
CA ALA A 210 4.57 -14.68 1.08
C ALA A 210 3.35 -15.05 1.92
N ARG A 211 3.19 -14.41 3.09
CA ARG A 211 2.06 -14.62 4.00
C ARG A 211 1.32 -13.31 4.22
N TYR A 212 0.01 -13.34 4.03
CA TYR A 212 -0.88 -12.21 4.28
C TYR A 212 -1.32 -12.17 5.74
N HIS A 213 -1.38 -10.96 6.29
CA HIS A 213 -1.77 -10.73 7.68
C HIS A 213 -2.81 -9.62 7.81
N ARG A 214 -3.69 -9.74 8.80
CA ARG A 214 -4.66 -8.72 9.19
C ARG A 214 -4.52 -8.38 10.66
N VAL A 215 -4.50 -7.11 10.98
CA VAL A 215 -4.32 -6.61 12.35
C VAL A 215 -5.48 -5.70 12.72
N ALA A 216 -6.18 -6.03 13.81
CA ALA A 216 -7.20 -5.15 14.36
C ALA A 216 -6.55 -3.90 14.97
N TYR A 217 -7.18 -2.76 14.76
CA TYR A 217 -6.75 -1.48 15.34
C TYR A 217 -7.96 -0.68 15.81
N ASP A 218 -7.75 0.41 16.50
CA ASP A 218 -8.83 1.30 16.97
C ASP A 218 -9.34 2.19 15.82
N ALA A 219 -10.22 1.62 14.98
CA ALA A 219 -10.85 2.33 13.88
C ALA A 219 -11.78 3.46 14.37
N VAL A 220 -12.31 3.37 15.61
CA VAL A 220 -13.13 4.41 16.21
C VAL A 220 -12.27 5.64 16.53
N ALA A 221 -11.12 5.43 17.16
CA ALA A 221 -10.18 6.53 17.44
C ALA A 221 -9.64 7.16 16.15
N ALA A 222 -9.33 6.34 15.12
CA ALA A 222 -8.90 6.85 13.81
C ALA A 222 -9.99 7.70 13.14
N GLY A 223 -11.25 7.23 13.16
CA GLY A 223 -12.40 7.96 12.65
C GLY A 223 -12.68 9.26 13.42
N ALA A 224 -12.56 9.25 14.75
CA ALA A 224 -12.70 10.45 15.58
C ALA A 224 -11.65 11.51 15.20
N ALA A 225 -10.39 11.13 15.02
CA ALA A 225 -9.33 12.05 14.60
C ALA A 225 -9.61 12.69 13.23
N ILE A 226 -10.16 11.93 12.27
CA ILE A 226 -10.59 12.44 10.96
C ILE A 226 -11.68 13.52 11.13
N LEU A 227 -12.69 13.26 11.98
CA LEU A 227 -13.80 14.19 12.22
C LEU A 227 -13.34 15.46 12.97
N GLU A 228 -12.49 15.31 13.98
CA GLU A 228 -11.89 16.43 14.73
C GLU A 228 -11.02 17.34 13.84
N ALA A 229 -10.35 16.74 12.85
CA ALA A 229 -9.59 17.48 11.84
C ALA A 229 -10.45 18.22 10.81
N GLY A 230 -11.78 18.03 10.83
CA GLY A 230 -12.70 18.63 9.85
C GLY A 230 -12.62 17.99 8.46
N LEU A 231 -12.05 16.82 8.35
CA LEU A 231 -12.00 16.03 7.12
C LEU A 231 -13.38 15.42 6.79
N PRO A 232 -13.65 15.07 5.52
CA PRO A 232 -14.95 14.51 5.11
C PRO A 232 -15.35 13.26 5.92
N THR A 233 -16.57 13.24 6.45
CA THR A 233 -17.14 12.16 7.28
C THR A 233 -17.03 10.78 6.60
N ALA A 234 -17.19 10.73 5.28
CA ALA A 234 -17.07 9.50 4.51
C ALA A 234 -15.71 8.81 4.69
N LEU A 235 -14.66 9.55 5.05
CA LEU A 235 -13.33 8.97 5.32
C LEU A 235 -13.31 8.21 6.66
N ALA A 236 -14.02 8.70 7.67
CA ALA A 236 -14.19 8.02 8.95
C ALA A 236 -15.09 6.78 8.82
N ASP A 237 -16.19 6.91 8.07
CA ASP A 237 -17.17 5.82 7.88
C ASP A 237 -16.53 4.59 7.19
N ARG A 238 -15.67 4.82 6.20
CA ARG A 238 -14.96 3.76 5.45
C ARG A 238 -14.13 2.85 6.35
N LEU A 239 -13.49 3.40 7.37
CA LEU A 239 -12.64 2.63 8.27
C LEU A 239 -13.40 1.55 9.04
N GLN A 240 -14.71 1.73 9.24
CA GLN A 240 -15.53 0.78 9.99
C GLN A 240 -15.96 -0.44 9.17
N ILE A 241 -15.90 -0.34 7.85
CA ILE A 241 -16.49 -1.34 6.94
C ILE A 241 -15.49 -1.88 5.90
N GLY A 242 -14.26 -1.37 5.89
CA GLY A 242 -13.24 -1.81 4.92
C GLY A 242 -13.60 -1.45 3.47
N ARG A 243 -14.06 -0.20 3.19
CA ARG A 243 -14.50 0.23 1.84
C ARG A 243 -13.99 1.61 1.46
#